data_5580a3535b54956a70ad78b2c4c60e97
#
_entry.id   5580a3535b54956a70ad78b2c4c60e97
#
_cell.length_a   1.000
_cell.length_b   1.000
_cell.length_c   1.000
_cell.angle_alpha   90.00
_cell.angle_beta   90.00
_cell.angle_gamma   90.00
#
_symmetry.space_group_name_H-M   'P 1'
#
loop_
_entity.id
_entity.type
_entity.pdbx_description
1 polymer ?
#
loop_
_entity_poly.entity_id
_entity_poly.type
_entity_poly.pdbx_seq_one_letter_code
_entity_poly.pdbx_strand_id
1 'polypeptide(L)'
;MKREGFIKMTKRISTMVMCAVMLFSFAVSAHGSGTANNTAGEDAFKAKMIANIGHGKKVYFAGPMFNHAEKEFNLRITKVLEDCGYQVFLPQRDGIEAAQLDGKSEEELTKMIFALDAGQVRKADIIFMNIDGRVPDEGAAVELGIAYGIGKRCYGFKTDTRAVEFGLEMNPMISGCMIKIFKNYDGDKLVEEIKQYLSKNKL
;
A
#
# COMPACT_ATOMS: atom_id res chain seq x y z
N MET A 1 -5.12 -35.94 -12.87
CA MET A 1 -4.19 -35.49 -13.95
C MET A 1 -4.19 -34.00 -14.26
N LYS A 2 -4.74 -33.09 -13.41
CA LYS A 2 -4.72 -31.62 -13.66
C LYS A 2 -3.89 -30.78 -12.70
N ARG A 3 -3.31 -31.36 -11.64
CA ARG A 3 -2.50 -30.61 -10.64
C ARG A 3 -1.00 -30.50 -10.96
N GLU A 4 -0.43 -31.44 -11.70
CA GLU A 4 1.00 -31.43 -12.01
C GLU A 4 1.41 -30.40 -13.09
N GLY A 5 0.49 -30.06 -13.99
CA GLY A 5 0.77 -29.06 -15.03
C GLY A 5 0.91 -27.63 -14.52
N PHE A 6 0.16 -27.27 -13.47
CA PHE A 6 0.18 -25.93 -12.90
C PHE A 6 1.47 -25.65 -12.09
N ILE A 7 1.99 -26.67 -11.40
CA ILE A 7 3.22 -26.55 -10.61
C ILE A 7 4.45 -26.45 -11.52
N LYS A 8 4.42 -27.09 -12.68
CA LYS A 8 5.54 -27.00 -13.66
C LYS A 8 5.58 -25.63 -14.36
N MET A 9 4.44 -24.98 -14.56
CA MET A 9 4.37 -23.67 -15.21
C MET A 9 4.85 -22.55 -14.28
N THR A 10 4.50 -22.60 -13.01
CA THR A 10 4.97 -21.63 -12.00
C THR A 10 6.47 -21.75 -11.73
N LYS A 11 7.03 -22.97 -11.73
CA LYS A 11 8.48 -23.17 -11.60
C LYS A 11 9.26 -22.65 -12.82
N ARG A 12 8.72 -22.78 -14.05
CA ARG A 12 9.39 -22.26 -15.27
C ARG A 12 9.44 -20.74 -15.32
N ILE A 13 8.39 -20.05 -14.85
CA ILE A 13 8.36 -18.57 -14.80
C ILE A 13 9.35 -18.06 -13.74
N SER A 14 9.43 -18.71 -12.57
CA SER A 14 10.39 -18.35 -11.53
C SER A 14 11.85 -18.55 -11.97
N THR A 15 12.14 -19.61 -12.72
CA THR A 15 13.49 -19.91 -13.21
C THR A 15 13.91 -18.96 -14.35
N MET A 16 12.98 -18.52 -15.18
CA MET A 16 13.26 -17.56 -16.27
C MET A 16 13.58 -16.16 -15.76
N VAL A 17 12.90 -15.71 -14.71
CA VAL A 17 13.19 -14.42 -14.05
C VAL A 17 14.53 -14.47 -13.31
N MET A 18 14.89 -15.60 -12.68
CA MET A 18 16.19 -15.78 -12.03
C MET A 18 17.35 -15.85 -13.01
N CYS A 19 17.18 -16.50 -14.18
CA CYS A 19 18.21 -16.54 -15.22
C CYS A 19 18.48 -15.16 -15.84
N ALA A 20 17.46 -14.30 -16.02
CA ALA A 20 17.67 -12.95 -16.54
C ALA A 20 18.49 -12.08 -15.58
N VAL A 21 18.35 -12.28 -14.26
CA VAL A 21 19.14 -11.55 -13.24
C VAL A 21 20.57 -12.09 -13.14
N MET A 22 20.78 -13.41 -13.32
CA MET A 22 22.13 -14.01 -13.24
C MET A 22 22.97 -13.80 -14.50
N LEU A 23 22.37 -13.71 -15.70
CA LEU A 23 23.12 -13.45 -16.94
C LEU A 23 23.68 -12.02 -17.01
N PHE A 24 23.10 -11.06 -16.27
CA PHE A 24 23.62 -9.69 -16.20
C PHE A 24 24.83 -9.55 -15.25
N SER A 25 24.96 -10.46 -14.27
CA SER A 25 26.08 -10.42 -13.30
C SER A 25 27.38 -11.01 -13.87
N PHE A 26 27.35 -11.81 -14.94
CA PHE A 26 28.53 -12.43 -15.52
C PHE A 26 29.17 -11.63 -16.68
N ALA A 27 28.48 -10.61 -17.22
CA ALA A 27 29.01 -9.78 -18.31
C ALA A 27 29.87 -8.59 -17.85
N VAL A 28 30.02 -8.35 -16.54
CA VAL A 28 30.74 -7.17 -15.99
C VAL A 28 32.19 -7.51 -15.60
N SER A 29 32.66 -8.75 -15.74
CA SER A 29 33.98 -9.15 -15.24
C SER A 29 35.11 -9.11 -16.30
N ALA A 30 34.92 -8.50 -17.48
CA ALA A 30 35.97 -8.34 -18.46
C ALA A 30 35.84 -6.97 -19.17
N HIS A 31 36.35 -5.90 -18.59
CA HIS A 31 37.13 -4.80 -19.16
C HIS A 31 37.17 -3.62 -18.15
N GLY A 32 38.36 -3.19 -17.85
CA GLY A 32 38.61 -2.14 -16.88
C GLY A 32 38.28 -0.74 -17.41
N SER A 33 38.17 0.19 -16.48
CA SER A 33 38.04 1.66 -16.61
C SER A 33 36.75 2.20 -17.22
N GLY A 34 35.75 2.42 -16.36
CA GLY A 34 34.51 3.13 -16.73
C GLY A 34 33.39 3.02 -15.70
N THR A 35 33.67 3.23 -14.40
CA THR A 35 32.75 2.91 -13.31
C THR A 35 31.67 3.95 -12.97
N ALA A 36 31.62 5.08 -13.65
CA ALA A 36 30.68 6.17 -13.31
C ALA A 36 29.37 6.18 -14.13
N ASN A 37 29.31 5.55 -15.29
CA ASN A 37 28.15 5.64 -16.19
C ASN A 37 27.16 4.47 -16.12
N ASN A 38 27.50 3.35 -15.45
CA ASN A 38 26.61 2.18 -15.38
C ASN A 38 25.59 2.26 -14.21
N THR A 39 25.95 2.90 -13.09
CA THR A 39 25.08 2.96 -11.91
C THR A 39 23.82 3.77 -12.17
N ALA A 40 23.90 4.90 -12.85
CA ALA A 40 22.74 5.73 -13.18
C ALA A 40 21.75 5.03 -14.11
N GLY A 41 22.22 4.22 -15.05
CA GLY A 41 21.38 3.40 -15.92
C GLY A 41 20.69 2.24 -15.20
N GLU A 42 21.40 1.57 -14.30
CA GLU A 42 20.85 0.50 -13.47
C GLU A 42 19.82 1.03 -12.46
N ASP A 43 20.09 2.19 -11.85
CA ASP A 43 19.17 2.83 -10.92
C ASP A 43 17.90 3.32 -11.63
N ALA A 44 18.03 3.90 -12.83
CA ALA A 44 16.89 4.30 -13.66
C ALA A 44 16.05 3.09 -14.12
N PHE A 45 16.71 1.98 -14.48
CA PHE A 45 16.01 0.74 -14.84
C PHE A 45 15.29 0.11 -13.66
N LYS A 46 15.91 0.05 -12.46
CA LYS A 46 15.28 -0.38 -11.23
C LYS A 46 14.11 0.49 -10.84
N ALA A 47 14.26 1.82 -10.91
CA ALA A 47 13.19 2.77 -10.66
C ALA A 47 11.99 2.54 -11.59
N LYS A 48 12.23 2.33 -12.87
CA LYS A 48 11.19 2.02 -13.86
C LYS A 48 10.52 0.66 -13.61
N MET A 49 11.25 -0.36 -13.19
CA MET A 49 10.68 -1.65 -12.81
C MET A 49 9.81 -1.53 -11.55
N ILE A 50 10.27 -0.79 -10.54
CA ILE A 50 9.51 -0.55 -9.30
C ILE A 50 8.23 0.22 -9.61
N ALA A 51 8.29 1.28 -10.42
CA ALA A 51 7.13 2.08 -10.84
C ALA A 51 6.07 1.26 -11.60
N ASN A 52 6.44 0.13 -12.20
CA ASN A 52 5.51 -0.74 -12.91
C ASN A 52 4.90 -1.85 -12.04
N ILE A 53 5.31 -2.00 -10.77
CA ILE A 53 4.80 -3.08 -9.90
C ILE A 53 3.30 -2.92 -9.63
N GLY A 54 2.85 -1.71 -9.30
CA GLY A 54 1.47 -1.39 -9.00
C GLY A 54 0.59 -1.09 -10.22
N HIS A 55 1.12 -1.20 -11.42
CA HIS A 55 0.58 -0.68 -12.68
C HIS A 55 -0.95 -0.66 -12.78
N GLY A 56 -1.52 0.56 -12.64
CA GLY A 56 -2.94 0.83 -12.80
C GLY A 56 -3.86 0.37 -11.66
N LYS A 57 -3.35 -0.30 -10.63
CA LYS A 57 -4.18 -0.71 -9.50
C LYS A 57 -4.52 0.48 -8.59
N LYS A 58 -5.80 0.52 -8.20
CA LYS A 58 -6.35 1.57 -7.36
C LYS A 58 -6.27 1.16 -5.89
N VAL A 59 -5.73 2.04 -5.07
CA VAL A 59 -5.65 1.89 -3.62
C VAL A 59 -6.54 2.95 -2.97
N TYR A 60 -7.43 2.54 -2.09
CA TYR A 60 -8.08 3.43 -1.13
C TYR A 60 -7.24 3.48 0.14
N PHE A 61 -6.82 4.67 0.54
CA PHE A 61 -6.08 4.87 1.77
C PHE A 61 -7.06 5.21 2.91
N ALA A 62 -7.21 4.30 3.85
CA ALA A 62 -8.04 4.47 5.03
C ALA A 62 -7.20 4.87 6.24
N GLY A 63 -7.72 5.73 7.11
CA GLY A 63 -7.03 6.05 8.36
C GLY A 63 -7.38 7.41 8.94
N PRO A 64 -6.87 7.71 10.14
CA PRO A 64 -7.11 8.99 10.80
C PRO A 64 -6.46 10.14 10.01
N MET A 65 -7.13 11.29 9.98
CA MET A 65 -6.67 12.49 9.28
C MET A 65 -7.01 13.76 10.06
N PHE A 66 -7.05 13.67 11.38
CA PHE A 66 -7.59 14.73 12.25
C PHE A 66 -6.51 15.69 12.75
N ASN A 67 -5.24 15.29 12.74
CA ASN A 67 -4.13 16.14 13.16
C ASN A 67 -3.02 16.20 12.11
N HIS A 68 -2.06 17.09 12.31
CA HIS A 68 -0.96 17.34 11.38
C HIS A 68 -0.07 16.10 11.19
N ALA A 69 0.27 15.42 12.28
CA ALA A 69 1.18 14.27 12.21
C ALA A 69 0.57 13.10 11.42
N GLU A 70 -0.71 12.83 11.62
CA GLU A 70 -1.45 11.82 10.86
C GLU A 70 -1.46 12.16 9.36
N LYS A 71 -1.83 13.40 9.02
CA LYS A 71 -1.90 13.88 7.64
C LYS A 71 -0.55 13.80 6.94
N GLU A 72 0.52 14.22 7.61
CA GLU A 72 1.87 14.20 7.06
C GLU A 72 2.35 12.76 6.83
N PHE A 73 2.13 11.87 7.80
CA PHE A 73 2.55 10.49 7.67
C PHE A 73 1.74 9.72 6.61
N ASN A 74 0.44 9.98 6.52
CA ASN A 74 -0.40 9.44 5.45
C ASN A 74 0.11 9.85 4.06
N LEU A 75 0.51 11.12 3.87
CA LEU A 75 1.12 11.60 2.63
C LEU A 75 2.44 10.88 2.31
N ARG A 76 3.28 10.62 3.31
CA ARG A 76 4.54 9.89 3.12
C ARG A 76 4.31 8.47 2.61
N ILE A 77 3.38 7.75 3.23
CA ILE A 77 3.03 6.38 2.81
C ILE A 77 2.35 6.39 1.43
N THR A 78 1.44 7.34 1.20
CA THR A 78 0.81 7.53 -0.11
C THR A 78 1.84 7.70 -1.21
N LYS A 79 2.85 8.57 -0.99
CA LYS A 79 3.93 8.76 -1.95
C LYS A 79 4.69 7.46 -2.24
N VAL A 80 4.95 6.63 -1.25
CA VAL A 80 5.61 5.32 -1.45
C VAL A 80 4.78 4.42 -2.38
N LEU A 81 3.47 4.37 -2.18
CA LEU A 81 2.56 3.58 -3.02
C LEU A 81 2.53 4.13 -4.45
N GLU A 82 2.44 5.45 -4.62
CA GLU A 82 2.41 6.11 -5.93
C GLU A 82 3.73 5.95 -6.68
N ASP A 83 4.88 6.08 -6.01
CA ASP A 83 6.21 5.83 -6.57
C ASP A 83 6.36 4.37 -7.07
N CYS A 84 5.57 3.44 -6.52
CA CYS A 84 5.48 2.05 -6.97
C CYS A 84 4.41 1.81 -8.05
N GLY A 85 3.78 2.86 -8.58
CA GLY A 85 2.83 2.80 -9.70
C GLY A 85 1.38 2.51 -9.32
N TYR A 86 1.02 2.62 -8.04
CA TYR A 86 -0.38 2.56 -7.58
C TYR A 86 -1.08 3.91 -7.77
N GLN A 87 -2.39 3.89 -8.06
CA GLN A 87 -3.24 5.07 -8.05
C GLN A 87 -3.91 5.17 -6.67
N VAL A 88 -3.49 6.10 -5.84
CA VAL A 88 -3.99 6.22 -4.47
C VAL A 88 -5.08 7.28 -4.38
N PHE A 89 -6.26 6.89 -3.89
CA PHE A 89 -7.25 7.83 -3.37
C PHE A 89 -6.98 8.03 -1.88
N LEU A 90 -6.56 9.24 -1.52
CA LEU A 90 -6.29 9.65 -0.14
C LEU A 90 -7.36 10.66 0.29
N PRO A 91 -8.31 10.34 1.19
CA PRO A 91 -9.45 11.19 1.52
C PRO A 91 -9.09 12.62 1.92
N GLN A 92 -8.02 12.82 2.68
CA GLN A 92 -7.54 14.15 3.07
C GLN A 92 -7.03 15.02 1.91
N ARG A 93 -6.74 14.44 0.75
CA ARG A 93 -6.25 15.12 -0.46
C ARG A 93 -7.30 15.13 -1.56
N ASP A 94 -7.96 14.00 -1.76
CA ASP A 94 -8.80 13.71 -2.93
C ASP A 94 -10.30 13.67 -2.57
N GLY A 95 -10.64 13.92 -1.28
CA GLY A 95 -12.01 13.92 -0.77
C GLY A 95 -12.81 15.17 -1.15
N ILE A 96 -13.88 15.42 -0.42
CA ILE A 96 -14.76 16.56 -0.67
C ILE A 96 -14.05 17.86 -0.27
N GLU A 97 -14.02 18.83 -1.17
CA GLU A 97 -13.48 20.15 -0.90
C GLU A 97 -14.38 20.95 0.06
N ALA A 98 -13.77 21.77 0.92
CA ALA A 98 -14.48 22.56 1.91
C ALA A 98 -15.59 23.45 1.29
N ALA A 99 -15.35 24.01 0.09
CA ALA A 99 -16.33 24.82 -0.63
C ALA A 99 -17.60 24.03 -1.03
N GLN A 100 -17.52 22.71 -1.16
CA GLN A 100 -18.66 21.86 -1.47
C GLN A 100 -19.49 21.51 -0.22
N LEU A 101 -18.96 21.79 0.96
CA LEU A 101 -19.61 21.53 2.26
C LEU A 101 -20.43 22.73 2.73
N ASP A 102 -20.15 23.93 2.21
CA ASP A 102 -20.78 25.16 2.67
C ASP A 102 -22.32 25.17 2.42
N GLY A 103 -23.06 25.63 3.41
CA GLY A 103 -24.52 25.76 3.35
C GLY A 103 -25.30 24.44 3.39
N LYS A 104 -24.65 23.29 3.59
CA LYS A 104 -25.32 21.97 3.67
C LYS A 104 -25.72 21.61 5.09
N SER A 105 -26.83 20.91 5.23
CA SER A 105 -27.24 20.30 6.48
C SER A 105 -26.32 19.11 6.85
N GLU A 106 -26.30 18.76 8.13
CA GLU A 106 -25.56 17.59 8.64
C GLU A 106 -25.97 16.29 7.92
N GLU A 107 -27.26 16.13 7.64
CA GLU A 107 -27.77 14.96 6.91
C GLU A 107 -27.25 14.90 5.47
N GLU A 108 -27.20 16.03 4.76
CA GLU A 108 -26.66 16.11 3.40
C GLU A 108 -25.15 15.84 3.41
N LEU A 109 -24.40 16.40 4.36
CA LEU A 109 -22.97 16.16 4.53
C LEU A 109 -22.70 14.67 4.77
N THR A 110 -23.44 14.06 5.70
CA THR A 110 -23.31 12.63 6.02
C THR A 110 -23.52 11.76 4.77
N LYS A 111 -24.59 12.03 4.01
CA LYS A 111 -24.87 11.29 2.78
C LYS A 111 -23.78 11.45 1.72
N MET A 112 -23.28 12.67 1.55
CA MET A 112 -22.25 12.98 0.55
C MET A 112 -20.92 12.30 0.88
N ILE A 113 -20.45 12.46 2.13
CA ILE A 113 -19.18 11.87 2.57
C ILE A 113 -19.26 10.35 2.48
N PHE A 114 -20.31 9.74 3.05
CA PHE A 114 -20.50 8.29 2.98
C PHE A 114 -20.57 7.77 1.54
N ALA A 115 -21.32 8.44 0.66
CA ALA A 115 -21.45 8.01 -0.73
C ALA A 115 -20.11 8.08 -1.47
N LEU A 116 -19.30 9.12 -1.22
CA LEU A 116 -17.98 9.26 -1.81
C LEU A 116 -17.05 8.15 -1.32
N ASP A 117 -16.85 8.05 -0.01
CA ASP A 117 -15.85 7.15 0.58
C ASP A 117 -16.20 5.68 0.32
N ALA A 118 -17.44 5.26 0.62
CA ALA A 118 -17.89 3.92 0.29
C ALA A 118 -17.86 3.63 -1.23
N GLY A 119 -18.10 4.64 -2.07
CA GLY A 119 -17.98 4.56 -3.52
C GLY A 119 -16.53 4.34 -3.97
N GLN A 120 -15.57 5.05 -3.39
CA GLN A 120 -14.15 4.91 -3.69
C GLN A 120 -13.58 3.58 -3.18
N VAL A 121 -13.98 3.13 -1.98
CA VAL A 121 -13.64 1.78 -1.48
C VAL A 121 -14.09 0.69 -2.47
N ARG A 122 -15.32 0.79 -3.00
CA ARG A 122 -15.83 -0.17 -3.99
C ARG A 122 -15.06 -0.15 -5.32
N LYS A 123 -14.60 1.04 -5.75
CA LYS A 123 -13.82 1.22 -7.00
C LYS A 123 -12.34 0.83 -6.85
N ALA A 124 -11.82 0.78 -5.63
CA ALA A 124 -10.45 0.37 -5.36
C ALA A 124 -10.27 -1.14 -5.57
N ASP A 125 -9.07 -1.55 -5.91
CA ASP A 125 -8.62 -2.95 -5.92
C ASP A 125 -8.10 -3.39 -4.55
N ILE A 126 -7.60 -2.42 -3.80
CA ILE A 126 -6.86 -2.60 -2.55
C ILE A 126 -7.32 -1.54 -1.56
N ILE A 127 -7.43 -1.92 -0.29
CA ILE A 127 -7.43 -0.96 0.82
C ILE A 127 -6.10 -1.01 1.56
N PHE A 128 -5.54 0.16 1.88
CA PHE A 128 -4.32 0.31 2.67
C PHE A 128 -4.63 1.18 3.88
N MET A 129 -4.63 0.61 5.09
CA MET A 129 -5.13 1.25 6.29
C MET A 129 -4.01 1.67 7.24
N ASN A 130 -4.03 2.93 7.68
CA ASN A 130 -3.32 3.39 8.86
C ASN A 130 -4.09 2.96 10.12
N ILE A 131 -3.48 2.09 10.94
CA ILE A 131 -4.09 1.50 12.14
C ILE A 131 -3.68 2.26 13.41
N ASP A 132 -2.91 3.33 13.28
CA ASP A 132 -2.44 4.10 14.42
C ASP A 132 -3.59 4.75 15.21
N GLY A 133 -3.34 4.90 16.48
CA GLY A 133 -4.29 5.41 17.45
C GLY A 133 -4.48 4.43 18.61
N ARG A 134 -4.87 4.94 19.75
CA ARG A 134 -5.26 4.09 20.89
C ARG A 134 -6.41 3.15 20.52
N VAL A 135 -7.33 3.68 19.75
CA VAL A 135 -8.38 2.96 19.03
C VAL A 135 -8.18 3.32 17.57
N PRO A 136 -8.13 2.38 16.66
CA PRO A 136 -8.14 2.66 15.24
C PRO A 136 -9.34 3.52 14.86
N ASP A 137 -9.17 4.36 13.85
CA ASP A 137 -10.26 5.21 13.36
C ASP A 137 -11.49 4.39 12.99
N GLU A 138 -12.64 4.76 13.53
CA GLU A 138 -13.89 4.03 13.33
C GLU A 138 -14.40 4.08 11.88
N GLY A 139 -14.19 5.21 11.18
CA GLY A 139 -14.52 5.36 9.77
C GLY A 139 -13.67 4.41 8.93
N ALA A 140 -12.36 4.41 9.16
CA ALA A 140 -11.44 3.50 8.51
C ALA A 140 -11.74 2.02 8.79
N ALA A 141 -12.21 1.68 9.99
CA ALA A 141 -12.64 0.33 10.32
C ALA A 141 -13.89 -0.10 9.53
N VAL A 142 -14.85 0.80 9.32
CA VAL A 142 -16.03 0.55 8.46
C VAL A 142 -15.60 0.38 7.01
N GLU A 143 -14.72 1.22 6.50
CA GLU A 143 -14.16 1.13 5.14
C GLU A 143 -13.43 -0.20 4.91
N LEU A 144 -12.61 -0.62 5.88
CA LEU A 144 -11.96 -1.93 5.85
C LEU A 144 -12.98 -3.06 5.82
N GLY A 145 -14.03 -2.99 6.65
CA GLY A 145 -15.10 -3.98 6.68
C GLY A 145 -15.85 -4.08 5.35
N ILE A 146 -16.14 -2.94 4.70
CA ILE A 146 -16.73 -2.90 3.35
C ILE A 146 -15.80 -3.56 2.35
N ALA A 147 -14.52 -3.17 2.33
CA ALA A 147 -13.52 -3.71 1.41
C ALA A 147 -13.37 -5.22 1.56
N TYR A 148 -13.20 -5.71 2.79
CA TYR A 148 -13.09 -7.14 3.09
C TYR A 148 -14.35 -7.91 2.67
N GLY A 149 -15.55 -7.38 3.01
CA GLY A 149 -16.83 -8.01 2.70
C GLY A 149 -17.11 -8.18 1.21
N ILE A 150 -16.50 -7.34 0.35
CA ILE A 150 -16.60 -7.44 -1.11
C ILE A 150 -15.35 -8.04 -1.77
N GLY A 151 -14.48 -8.69 -0.98
CA GLY A 151 -13.33 -9.46 -1.47
C GLY A 151 -12.13 -8.63 -1.94
N LYS A 152 -11.98 -7.38 -1.49
CA LYS A 152 -10.80 -6.56 -1.79
C LYS A 152 -9.57 -7.03 -1.01
N ARG A 153 -8.40 -6.76 -1.54
CA ARG A 153 -7.13 -7.03 -0.85
C ARG A 153 -6.89 -5.97 0.21
N CYS A 154 -6.71 -6.39 1.45
CA CYS A 154 -6.59 -5.49 2.60
C CYS A 154 -5.17 -5.56 3.16
N TYR A 155 -4.54 -4.40 3.29
CA TYR A 155 -3.23 -4.19 3.88
C TYR A 155 -3.29 -3.04 4.88
N GLY A 156 -2.33 -2.99 5.79
CA GLY A 156 -2.26 -1.89 6.73
C GLY A 156 -0.89 -1.73 7.35
N PHE A 157 -0.75 -0.66 8.11
CA PHE A 157 0.45 -0.42 8.90
C PHE A 157 0.12 0.11 10.30
N LYS A 158 1.06 -0.06 11.21
CA LYS A 158 0.98 0.40 12.60
C LYS A 158 2.33 0.86 13.09
N THR A 159 2.41 2.12 13.57
CA THR A 159 3.56 2.65 14.30
C THR A 159 3.28 2.75 15.81
N ASP A 160 2.02 2.80 16.21
CA ASP A 160 1.61 2.91 17.59
C ASP A 160 1.89 1.61 18.35
N THR A 161 2.66 1.71 19.44
CA THR A 161 3.06 0.56 20.27
C THR A 161 2.00 0.13 21.28
N ARG A 162 0.93 0.93 21.47
CA ARG A 162 -0.12 0.62 22.45
C ARG A 162 -0.90 -0.61 22.02
N ALA A 163 -1.06 -1.54 22.97
CA ALA A 163 -1.90 -2.72 22.77
C ALA A 163 -3.37 -2.40 23.04
N VAL A 164 -4.25 -3.20 22.48
CA VAL A 164 -5.67 -3.23 22.82
C VAL A 164 -5.94 -4.17 24.02
N GLU A 165 -7.20 -4.47 24.30
CA GLU A 165 -7.61 -5.33 25.38
C GLU A 165 -7.01 -6.76 25.27
N PHE A 166 -6.92 -7.46 26.38
CA PHE A 166 -6.41 -8.85 26.50
C PHE A 166 -4.96 -9.06 26.04
N GLY A 167 -4.14 -8.00 26.02
CA GLY A 167 -2.74 -8.10 25.58
C GLY A 167 -2.56 -8.29 24.08
N LEU A 168 -3.62 -8.16 23.29
CA LEU A 168 -3.55 -8.19 21.83
C LEU A 168 -3.00 -6.86 21.32
N GLU A 169 -2.13 -6.92 20.34
CA GLU A 169 -1.57 -5.72 19.71
C GLU A 169 -2.60 -4.92 18.89
N MET A 170 -3.64 -5.60 18.42
CA MET A 170 -4.70 -5.01 17.59
C MET A 170 -6.02 -5.72 17.80
N ASN A 171 -7.10 -5.02 17.47
CA ASN A 171 -8.42 -5.62 17.42
C ASN A 171 -8.45 -6.78 16.40
N PRO A 172 -8.88 -8.01 16.80
CA PRO A 172 -8.90 -9.18 15.92
C PRO A 172 -9.77 -9.01 14.68
N MET A 173 -10.84 -8.21 14.73
CA MET A 173 -11.69 -7.94 13.58
C MET A 173 -10.97 -7.11 12.51
N ILE A 174 -10.05 -6.24 12.92
CA ILE A 174 -9.21 -5.46 12.00
C ILE A 174 -8.09 -6.33 11.45
N SER A 175 -7.31 -6.97 12.32
CA SER A 175 -6.19 -7.80 11.87
C SER A 175 -6.61 -9.00 11.04
N GLY A 176 -7.77 -9.59 11.34
CA GLY A 176 -8.33 -10.72 10.60
C GLY A 176 -8.76 -10.39 9.16
N CYS A 177 -9.05 -9.14 8.86
CA CYS A 177 -9.34 -8.70 7.48
C CYS A 177 -8.08 -8.56 6.62
N MET A 178 -6.88 -8.47 7.22
CA MET A 178 -5.67 -8.04 6.52
C MET A 178 -4.80 -9.19 6.04
N ILE A 179 -4.33 -9.09 4.81
CA ILE A 179 -3.33 -9.99 4.22
C ILE A 179 -1.97 -9.77 4.89
N LYS A 180 -1.62 -8.50 5.13
CA LYS A 180 -0.37 -8.10 5.76
C LYS A 180 -0.51 -6.79 6.49
N ILE A 181 0.13 -6.71 7.64
CA ILE A 181 0.29 -5.49 8.44
C ILE A 181 1.79 -5.23 8.60
N PHE A 182 2.23 -4.06 8.19
CA PHE A 182 3.58 -3.57 8.42
C PHE A 182 3.64 -2.94 9.81
N LYS A 183 4.61 -3.30 10.63
CA LYS A 183 4.71 -2.82 12.01
C LYS A 183 6.12 -2.34 12.31
N ASN A 184 6.25 -1.07 12.61
CA ASN A 184 7.47 -0.52 13.14
C ASN A 184 7.15 0.79 13.86
N TYR A 185 7.58 0.94 15.12
CA TYR A 185 7.39 2.20 15.87
C TYR A 185 8.24 3.36 15.33
N ASP A 186 9.27 3.06 14.57
CA ASP A 186 10.08 4.02 13.83
C ASP A 186 9.48 4.21 12.45
N GLY A 187 8.88 5.38 12.22
CA GLY A 187 8.17 5.69 10.98
C GLY A 187 9.07 5.67 9.74
N ASP A 188 10.35 6.00 9.86
CA ASP A 188 11.29 5.98 8.74
C ASP A 188 11.63 4.53 8.36
N LYS A 189 11.84 3.67 9.35
CA LYS A 189 12.03 2.23 9.12
C LYS A 189 10.78 1.58 8.54
N LEU A 190 9.59 1.97 9.01
CA LEU A 190 8.34 1.48 8.44
C LEU A 190 8.22 1.81 6.95
N VAL A 191 8.50 3.07 6.58
CA VAL A 191 8.50 3.52 5.18
C VAL A 191 9.45 2.67 4.35
N GLU A 192 10.66 2.41 4.85
CA GLU A 192 11.65 1.59 4.16
C GLU A 192 11.22 0.13 4.03
N GLU A 193 10.63 -0.46 5.07
CA GLU A 193 10.07 -1.82 5.03
C GLU A 193 8.97 -1.95 3.98
N ILE A 194 8.07 -0.96 3.87
CA ILE A 194 7.02 -0.94 2.86
C ILE A 194 7.64 -0.86 1.45
N LYS A 195 8.62 0.03 1.24
CA LYS A 195 9.34 0.13 -0.04
C LYS A 195 10.02 -1.18 -0.43
N GLN A 196 10.74 -1.80 0.50
CA GLN A 196 11.40 -3.08 0.26
C GLN A 196 10.42 -4.20 -0.05
N TYR A 197 9.28 -4.22 0.63
CA TYR A 197 8.23 -5.19 0.32
C TYR A 197 7.67 -4.96 -1.10
N LEU A 198 7.33 -3.72 -1.44
CA LEU A 198 6.76 -3.37 -2.73
C LEU A 198 7.73 -3.57 -3.89
N SER A 199 9.04 -3.46 -3.66
CA SER A 199 10.04 -3.75 -4.69
C SER A 199 10.07 -5.22 -5.12
N LYS A 200 9.51 -6.14 -4.32
CA LYS A 200 9.53 -7.59 -4.56
C LYS A 200 8.13 -8.19 -4.73
N ASN A 201 7.11 -7.50 -4.27
CA ASN A 201 5.75 -8.03 -4.18
C ASN A 201 4.73 -7.01 -4.71
N LYS A 202 3.66 -7.52 -5.34
CA LYS A 202 2.46 -6.72 -5.64
C LYS A 202 1.51 -6.79 -4.46
N LEU A 203 0.87 -5.64 -4.10
CA LEU A 203 -0.22 -5.63 -3.15
C LEU A 203 -1.43 -6.37 -3.69
#